data_2f38b5a0bfad1350a8729cd67ce40c36
#
_entry.id   2f38b5a0bfad1350a8729cd67ce40c36
#
_cell.length_a   1.000
_cell.length_b   1.000
_cell.length_c   1.000
_cell.angle_alpha   90.00
_cell.angle_beta   90.00
_cell.angle_gamma   90.00
#
_symmetry.space_group_name_H-M   'P 1'
#
loop_
_entity.id
_entity.type
_entity.pdbx_description
1 polymer ?
#
loop_
_entity_poly.entity_id
_entity_poly.type
_entity_poly.pdbx_seq_one_letter_code
_entity_poly.pdbx_strand_id
1 'polypeptide(L)'
;MSSVISHEKCPRCGGVLSIEFDCRTYEEWKGCSRCGRRDGWHYIRDEEGNAVLDTQGQPQKEFDDLPGYGVAYLQFEKVGVCYPFTKADDQDLKEAFCQELHNNDKLIKDKCYLAVWNDGTGEVEAEYGNVPETFDEMESRYAKETEDAE
;
A
#
# COMPACT_ATOMS: atom_id res chain seq x y z
N MET A 1 14.26 -6.54 16.22
CA MET A 1 13.90 -5.94 14.93
C MET A 1 13.82 -6.98 13.87
N SER A 2 12.74 -7.04 13.22
CA SER A 2 12.45 -8.17 12.35
C SER A 2 12.06 -7.78 10.94
N SER A 3 11.93 -6.50 10.62
CA SER A 3 11.48 -6.09 9.29
C SER A 3 12.46 -5.15 8.61
N VAL A 4 12.61 -5.34 7.30
CA VAL A 4 13.35 -4.43 6.43
C VAL A 4 12.35 -3.82 5.46
N ILE A 5 12.36 -2.50 5.36
CA ILE A 5 11.45 -1.77 4.48
C ILE A 5 12.24 -1.16 3.34
N SER A 6 11.78 -1.39 2.11
CA SER A 6 12.36 -0.80 0.91
C SER A 6 11.24 -0.29 0.00
N HIS A 7 11.63 0.37 -1.09
CA HIS A 7 10.67 0.98 -2.01
C HIS A 7 11.08 0.71 -3.44
N GLU A 8 10.09 0.52 -4.30
CA GLU A 8 10.32 0.39 -5.74
C GLU A 8 9.16 1.03 -6.51
N LYS A 9 9.27 1.10 -7.82
CA LYS A 9 8.22 1.66 -8.65
C LYS A 9 7.06 0.67 -8.78
N CYS A 10 5.84 1.13 -8.52
CA CYS A 10 4.66 0.30 -8.69
C CYS A 10 4.46 -0.04 -10.17
N PRO A 11 4.41 -1.33 -10.53
CA PRO A 11 4.25 -1.71 -11.94
C PRO A 11 2.89 -1.37 -12.52
N ARG A 12 1.89 -1.06 -11.69
CA ARG A 12 0.55 -0.72 -12.16
C ARG A 12 0.37 0.77 -12.42
N CYS A 13 0.70 1.61 -11.44
CA CYS A 13 0.42 3.04 -11.53
C CYS A 13 1.65 3.93 -11.57
N GLY A 14 2.83 3.37 -11.38
CA GLY A 14 4.06 4.16 -11.31
C GLY A 14 4.27 4.86 -9.98
N GLY A 15 3.42 4.62 -9.00
CA GLY A 15 3.59 5.18 -7.66
C GLY A 15 4.70 4.50 -6.88
N VAL A 16 4.83 4.86 -5.61
CA VAL A 16 5.81 4.24 -4.73
C VAL A 16 5.23 2.98 -4.10
N LEU A 17 5.85 1.85 -4.41
CA LEU A 17 5.48 0.56 -3.84
C LEU A 17 6.36 0.31 -2.62
N SER A 18 5.75 0.21 -1.45
CA SER A 18 6.46 -0.10 -0.22
C SER A 18 6.57 -1.61 -0.07
N ILE A 19 7.78 -2.08 0.22
CA ILE A 19 8.06 -3.50 0.38
C ILE A 19 8.52 -3.73 1.80
N GLU A 20 7.83 -4.63 2.50
CA GLU A 20 8.22 -5.02 3.85
C GLU A 20 8.59 -6.50 3.86
N PHE A 21 9.81 -6.79 4.30
CA PHE A 21 10.31 -8.15 4.45
C PHE A 21 10.50 -8.45 5.92
N ASP A 22 9.82 -9.50 6.41
CA ASP A 22 9.91 -9.93 7.81
C ASP A 22 11.06 -10.94 7.95
N CYS A 23 12.11 -10.54 8.66
CA CYS A 23 13.30 -11.37 8.85
C CYS A 23 13.07 -12.60 9.74
N ARG A 24 11.99 -12.63 10.50
CA ARG A 24 11.66 -13.79 11.35
C ARG A 24 10.96 -14.88 10.56
N THR A 25 9.96 -14.49 9.76
CA THR A 25 9.12 -15.42 9.02
C THR A 25 9.56 -15.59 7.59
N TYR A 26 10.41 -14.70 7.08
CA TYR A 26 10.84 -14.60 5.68
C TYR A 26 9.66 -14.33 4.75
N GLU A 27 8.63 -13.67 5.26
CA GLU A 27 7.47 -13.26 4.47
C GLU A 27 7.65 -11.86 3.93
N GLU A 28 7.09 -11.61 2.75
CA GLU A 28 7.21 -10.30 2.09
C GLU A 28 5.84 -9.76 1.73
N TRP A 29 5.66 -8.48 1.99
CA TRP A 29 4.43 -7.76 1.69
C TRP A 29 4.75 -6.54 0.86
N LYS A 30 3.96 -6.30 -0.19
CA LYS A 30 4.10 -5.12 -1.02
C LYS A 30 2.77 -4.38 -1.07
N GLY A 31 2.84 -3.04 -1.05
CA GLY A 31 1.63 -2.24 -1.12
C GLY A 31 1.90 -0.88 -1.73
N CYS A 32 1.02 -0.45 -2.63
CA CYS A 32 1.08 0.87 -3.24
C CYS A 32 0.04 1.78 -2.60
N SER A 33 0.50 2.86 -1.99
CA SER A 33 -0.37 3.83 -1.33
C SER A 33 -1.07 4.77 -2.31
N ARG A 34 -0.77 4.66 -3.60
CA ARG A 34 -1.37 5.51 -4.63
C ARG A 34 -2.54 4.83 -5.34
N CYS A 35 -2.40 3.56 -5.72
CA CYS A 35 -3.45 2.83 -6.44
C CYS A 35 -4.09 1.70 -5.63
N GLY A 36 -3.54 1.38 -4.47
CA GLY A 36 -4.06 0.33 -3.63
C GLY A 36 -3.63 -1.07 -3.99
N ARG A 37 -2.76 -1.24 -4.99
CA ARG A 37 -2.25 -2.55 -5.35
C ARG A 37 -1.53 -3.18 -4.16
N ARG A 38 -1.82 -4.43 -3.88
CA ARG A 38 -1.17 -5.19 -2.81
C ARG A 38 -0.80 -6.56 -3.34
N ASP A 39 0.39 -7.03 -2.99
CA ASP A 39 0.79 -8.41 -3.20
C ASP A 39 1.79 -8.81 -2.11
N GLY A 40 2.20 -10.07 -2.13
CA GLY A 40 3.12 -10.59 -1.16
C GLY A 40 3.10 -12.10 -1.19
N TRP A 41 3.78 -12.72 -0.25
CA TRP A 41 3.76 -14.16 -0.10
C TRP A 41 4.02 -14.53 1.36
N HIS A 42 3.56 -15.70 1.73
CA HIS A 42 3.82 -16.27 3.05
C HIS A 42 4.02 -17.79 2.91
N TYR A 43 4.66 -18.36 3.90
CA TYR A 43 4.82 -19.82 3.93
C TYR A 43 3.52 -20.47 4.38
N ILE A 44 3.16 -21.56 3.72
CA ILE A 44 2.01 -22.38 4.13
C ILE A 44 2.41 -23.14 5.38
N ARG A 45 1.58 -23.04 6.42
CA ARG A 45 1.84 -23.68 7.71
C ARG A 45 0.73 -24.67 8.05
N ASP A 46 1.11 -25.75 8.77
CA ASP A 46 0.14 -26.70 9.26
C ASP A 46 -0.49 -26.20 10.58
N GLU A 47 -1.36 -27.03 11.18
CA GLU A 47 -2.06 -26.66 12.41
C GLU A 47 -1.12 -26.44 13.60
N GLU A 48 0.07 -27.02 13.56
CA GLU A 48 1.07 -26.87 14.61
C GLU A 48 1.99 -25.68 14.39
N GLY A 49 1.83 -24.95 13.28
CA GLY A 49 2.64 -23.79 12.95
C GLY A 49 3.92 -24.12 12.20
N ASN A 50 4.12 -25.35 11.80
CA ASN A 50 5.30 -25.78 11.05
C ASN A 50 5.09 -25.55 9.54
N ALA A 51 6.17 -25.20 8.83
CA ALA A 51 6.11 -25.02 7.40
C ALA A 51 5.78 -26.35 6.70
N VAL A 52 4.84 -26.28 5.75
CA VAL A 52 4.50 -27.44 4.92
C VAL A 52 5.53 -27.55 3.80
N LEU A 53 6.15 -28.72 3.67
CA LEU A 53 7.19 -28.92 2.66
C LEU A 53 6.62 -29.48 1.37
N ASP A 54 7.22 -29.11 0.25
CA ASP A 54 6.87 -29.65 -1.05
C ASP A 54 7.56 -31.02 -1.27
N THR A 55 7.39 -31.60 -2.46
CA THR A 55 7.97 -32.91 -2.78
C THR A 55 9.50 -32.92 -2.79
N GLN A 56 10.12 -31.73 -2.85
CA GLN A 56 11.58 -31.57 -2.86
C GLN A 56 12.14 -31.18 -1.50
N GLY A 57 11.29 -31.13 -0.47
CA GLY A 57 11.69 -30.77 0.88
C GLY A 57 11.83 -29.27 1.12
N GLN A 58 11.33 -28.43 0.23
CA GLN A 58 11.38 -26.97 0.37
C GLN A 58 10.06 -26.44 0.94
N PRO A 59 10.10 -25.38 1.77
CA PRO A 59 8.88 -24.77 2.27
C PRO A 59 8.01 -24.25 1.12
N GLN A 60 6.72 -24.58 1.18
CA GLN A 60 5.75 -24.12 0.18
C GLN A 60 5.37 -22.67 0.47
N LYS A 61 5.22 -21.87 -0.60
CA LYS A 61 4.81 -20.47 -0.53
C LYS A 61 3.43 -20.31 -1.14
N GLU A 62 2.63 -19.45 -0.52
CA GLU A 62 1.36 -19.02 -1.07
C GLU A 62 1.46 -17.52 -1.38
N PHE A 63 1.10 -17.14 -2.60
CA PHE A 63 1.16 -15.75 -3.04
C PHE A 63 -0.17 -15.08 -2.78
N ASP A 64 -0.12 -13.93 -2.12
CA ASP A 64 -1.29 -13.12 -1.83
C ASP A 64 -1.43 -12.07 -2.92
N ASP A 65 -2.34 -12.31 -3.86
CA ASP A 65 -2.68 -11.34 -4.90
C ASP A 65 -4.01 -10.72 -4.51
N LEU A 66 -3.94 -9.58 -3.87
CA LEU A 66 -5.12 -8.83 -3.48
C LEU A 66 -5.29 -7.69 -4.49
N PRO A 67 -6.22 -7.84 -5.46
CA PRO A 67 -6.42 -6.81 -6.47
C PRO A 67 -6.98 -5.56 -5.83
N GLY A 68 -6.08 -4.69 -5.38
CA GLY A 68 -6.47 -3.41 -4.81
C GLY A 68 -7.15 -2.54 -5.84
N TYR A 69 -8.32 -2.04 -5.49
CA TYR A 69 -9.08 -1.13 -6.33
C TYR A 69 -8.80 0.32 -5.99
N GLY A 70 -8.47 0.59 -4.76
CA GLY A 70 -8.18 1.94 -4.33
C GLY A 70 -7.61 2.02 -2.93
N VAL A 71 -7.41 3.24 -2.46
CA VAL A 71 -6.84 3.54 -1.15
C VAL A 71 -7.61 4.66 -0.50
N ALA A 72 -7.95 4.48 0.77
CA ALA A 72 -8.44 5.54 1.64
C ALA A 72 -7.36 5.83 2.69
N TYR A 73 -6.88 7.07 2.75
CA TYR A 73 -5.85 7.45 3.69
C TYR A 73 -6.37 8.51 4.65
N LEU A 74 -6.22 8.24 5.94
CA LEU A 74 -6.62 9.14 7.01
C LEU A 74 -5.39 9.56 7.81
N GLN A 75 -5.15 10.87 7.91
CA GLN A 75 -4.05 11.42 8.68
C GLN A 75 -4.55 12.05 9.96
N PHE A 76 -4.19 11.46 11.08
CA PHE A 76 -4.38 12.05 12.39
C PHE A 76 -3.15 12.89 12.76
N GLU A 77 -3.17 13.57 13.91
CA GLU A 77 -2.08 14.47 14.29
C GLU A 77 -0.69 13.84 14.19
N LYS A 78 -0.53 12.60 14.63
CA LYS A 78 0.77 11.91 14.64
C LYS A 78 0.80 10.61 13.87
N VAL A 79 -0.32 10.13 13.39
CA VAL A 79 -0.43 8.82 12.76
C VAL A 79 -1.23 8.90 11.47
N GLY A 80 -0.68 8.31 10.42
CA GLY A 80 -1.41 8.12 9.17
C GLY A 80 -1.85 6.68 9.06
N VAL A 81 -3.08 6.46 8.62
CA VAL A 81 -3.62 5.11 8.43
C VAL A 81 -4.07 4.93 7.00
N CYS A 82 -3.52 3.91 6.35
CA CYS A 82 -3.78 3.59 4.95
C CYS A 82 -4.69 2.37 4.86
N TYR A 83 -5.83 2.51 4.18
CA TYR A 83 -6.79 1.43 3.98
C TYR A 83 -6.91 1.10 2.49
N PRO A 84 -6.13 0.15 1.97
CA PRO A 84 -6.36 -0.35 0.62
C PRO A 84 -7.67 -1.13 0.59
N PHE A 85 -8.41 -1.03 -0.49
CA PHE A 85 -9.69 -1.71 -0.60
C PHE A 85 -9.89 -2.34 -1.97
N THR A 86 -10.76 -3.35 -2.01
CA THR A 86 -11.13 -4.04 -3.24
C THR A 86 -12.36 -3.39 -3.86
N LYS A 87 -12.70 -3.81 -5.06
CA LYS A 87 -13.90 -3.30 -5.73
C LYS A 87 -15.19 -3.66 -4.97
N ALA A 88 -15.17 -4.79 -4.26
CA ALA A 88 -16.32 -5.21 -3.46
C ALA A 88 -16.58 -4.28 -2.27
N ASP A 89 -15.51 -3.69 -1.72
CA ASP A 89 -15.60 -2.83 -0.54
C ASP A 89 -15.75 -1.34 -0.88
N ASP A 90 -15.75 -1.00 -2.17
CA ASP A 90 -15.65 0.36 -2.67
C ASP A 90 -16.65 1.32 -2.03
N GLN A 91 -17.94 0.99 -2.12
CA GLN A 91 -18.99 1.88 -1.66
C GLN A 91 -18.97 2.05 -0.14
N ASP A 92 -18.84 0.94 0.59
CA ASP A 92 -18.85 0.96 2.05
C ASP A 92 -17.65 1.72 2.60
N LEU A 93 -16.49 1.53 2.01
CA LEU A 93 -15.28 2.21 2.46
C LEU A 93 -15.32 3.70 2.15
N LYS A 94 -15.86 4.08 1.00
CA LYS A 94 -16.03 5.49 0.63
C LYS A 94 -16.99 6.21 1.59
N GLU A 95 -18.07 5.56 1.95
CA GLU A 95 -19.02 6.12 2.93
C GLU A 95 -18.36 6.27 4.30
N ALA A 96 -17.64 5.26 4.76
CA ALA A 96 -16.93 5.32 6.04
C ALA A 96 -15.89 6.45 6.05
N PHE A 97 -15.16 6.61 4.95
CA PHE A 97 -14.18 7.68 4.79
C PHE A 97 -14.84 9.06 4.90
N CYS A 98 -15.93 9.27 4.20
CA CYS A 98 -16.68 10.54 4.24
C CYS A 98 -17.21 10.83 5.64
N GLN A 99 -17.73 9.81 6.33
CA GLN A 99 -18.23 9.96 7.70
C GLN A 99 -17.11 10.35 8.65
N GLU A 100 -15.93 9.74 8.52
CA GLU A 100 -14.76 10.09 9.35
C GLU A 100 -14.34 11.54 9.11
N LEU A 101 -14.28 11.97 7.86
CA LEU A 101 -13.94 13.36 7.53
C LEU A 101 -14.90 14.35 8.14
N HIS A 102 -16.19 13.98 8.19
CA HIS A 102 -17.22 14.87 8.69
C HIS A 102 -17.28 14.89 10.22
N ASN A 103 -17.09 13.75 10.86
CA ASN A 103 -17.32 13.57 12.30
C ASN A 103 -16.08 13.62 13.18
N ASN A 104 -14.88 13.49 12.61
CA ASN A 104 -13.65 13.41 13.37
C ASN A 104 -12.81 14.67 13.24
N ASP A 105 -12.83 15.50 14.29
CA ASP A 105 -12.09 16.77 14.32
C ASP A 105 -10.58 16.61 14.43
N LYS A 106 -10.11 15.41 14.77
CA LYS A 106 -8.67 15.14 14.93
C LYS A 106 -7.97 14.85 13.61
N LEU A 107 -8.72 14.71 12.52
CA LEU A 107 -8.15 14.47 11.20
C LEU A 107 -7.55 15.75 10.62
N ILE A 108 -6.38 15.60 10.03
CA ILE A 108 -5.74 16.67 9.24
C ILE A 108 -6.27 16.50 7.81
N LYS A 109 -7.36 17.15 7.50
CA LYS A 109 -8.12 16.94 6.25
C LYS A 109 -7.29 17.18 5.00
N ASP A 110 -6.35 18.12 5.04
CA ASP A 110 -5.49 18.42 3.90
C ASP A 110 -4.55 17.27 3.53
N LYS A 111 -4.30 16.37 4.48
CA LYS A 111 -3.42 15.23 4.27
C LYS A 111 -4.16 13.92 4.03
N CYS A 112 -5.50 13.94 4.14
CA CYS A 112 -6.31 12.78 3.82
C CYS A 112 -6.55 12.69 2.33
N TYR A 113 -6.67 11.48 1.80
CA TYR A 113 -7.03 11.33 0.39
C TYR A 113 -7.80 10.01 0.17
N LEU A 114 -8.57 10.01 -0.90
CA LEU A 114 -9.30 8.83 -1.38
C LEU A 114 -9.04 8.71 -2.87
N ALA A 115 -8.47 7.61 -3.29
CA ALA A 115 -8.11 7.40 -4.69
C ALA A 115 -8.55 6.01 -5.16
N VAL A 116 -8.92 5.91 -6.43
CA VAL A 116 -9.31 4.64 -7.05
C VAL A 116 -8.51 4.43 -8.33
N TRP A 117 -8.28 3.18 -8.67
CA TRP A 117 -7.64 2.78 -9.90
C TRP A 117 -8.68 2.59 -11.00
N ASN A 118 -8.48 3.27 -12.12
CA ASN A 118 -9.36 3.13 -13.27
C ASN A 118 -8.69 2.25 -14.33
N ASP A 119 -9.17 1.01 -14.46
CA ASP A 119 -8.64 0.06 -15.44
C ASP A 119 -8.85 0.51 -16.89
N GLY A 120 -9.91 1.28 -17.14
CA GLY A 120 -10.23 1.76 -18.48
C GLY A 120 -9.26 2.81 -19.00
N THR A 121 -8.76 3.68 -18.12
CA THR A 121 -7.80 4.73 -18.49
C THR A 121 -6.37 4.38 -18.11
N GLY A 122 -6.17 3.40 -17.22
CA GLY A 122 -4.84 3.07 -16.70
C GLY A 122 -4.29 4.14 -15.78
N GLU A 123 -5.14 4.89 -15.11
CA GLU A 123 -4.74 5.99 -14.24
C GLU A 123 -5.42 5.91 -12.87
N VAL A 124 -4.81 6.58 -11.90
CA VAL A 124 -5.38 6.73 -10.57
C VAL A 124 -6.23 8.01 -10.56
N GLU A 125 -7.46 7.88 -10.05
CA GLU A 125 -8.37 9.01 -9.91
C GLU A 125 -8.52 9.38 -8.44
N ALA A 126 -8.24 10.65 -8.13
CA ALA A 126 -8.45 11.17 -6.78
C ALA A 126 -9.91 11.54 -6.61
N GLU A 127 -10.60 10.90 -5.68
CA GLU A 127 -11.97 11.26 -5.33
C GLU A 127 -12.02 12.29 -4.21
N TYR A 128 -10.95 12.37 -3.43
CA TYR A 128 -10.78 13.40 -2.40
C TYR A 128 -9.28 13.61 -2.16
N GLY A 129 -8.89 14.86 -1.97
CA GLY A 129 -7.53 15.21 -1.60
C GLY A 129 -6.51 15.00 -2.71
N ASN A 130 -5.26 14.94 -2.33
CA ASN A 130 -4.14 14.79 -3.25
C ASN A 130 -3.48 13.43 -3.07
N VAL A 131 -3.43 12.64 -4.14
CA VAL A 131 -2.74 11.36 -4.12
C VAL A 131 -1.23 11.56 -4.00
N PRO A 132 -0.51 10.59 -3.41
CA PRO A 132 0.95 10.67 -3.31
C PRO A 132 1.63 10.78 -4.67
N GLU A 133 2.83 11.35 -4.67
CA GLU A 133 3.63 11.49 -5.89
C GLU A 133 4.01 10.13 -6.48
N THR A 134 4.35 10.11 -7.76
CA THR A 134 4.86 8.90 -8.41
C THR A 134 6.30 8.64 -7.97
N PHE A 135 6.78 7.43 -8.25
CA PHE A 135 8.16 7.05 -7.93
C PHE A 135 9.17 7.96 -8.68
N ASP A 136 8.89 8.24 -9.94
CA ASP A 136 9.76 9.11 -10.76
C ASP A 136 9.79 10.54 -10.21
N GLU A 137 8.65 11.06 -9.78
CA GLU A 137 8.57 12.38 -9.16
C GLU A 137 9.34 12.42 -7.84
N MET A 138 9.26 11.36 -7.04
CA MET A 138 9.99 11.24 -5.79
C MET A 138 11.50 11.23 -6.04
N GLU A 139 11.97 10.46 -7.00
CA GLU A 139 13.40 10.42 -7.35
C GLU A 139 13.90 11.77 -7.85
N SER A 140 13.12 12.45 -8.67
CA SER A 140 13.47 13.78 -9.17
C SER A 140 13.59 14.78 -8.02
N ARG A 141 12.69 14.71 -7.04
CA ARG A 141 12.73 15.58 -5.87
C ARG A 141 13.99 15.34 -5.02
N TYR A 142 14.33 14.08 -4.79
CA TYR A 142 15.55 13.75 -4.04
C TYR A 142 16.83 14.18 -4.76
N ALA A 143 16.89 13.99 -6.06
CA ALA A 143 18.04 14.41 -6.86
C ALA A 143 18.21 15.93 -6.79
N LYS A 144 17.12 16.68 -6.85
CA LYS A 144 17.13 18.15 -6.75
C LYS A 144 17.56 18.62 -5.36
N GLU A 145 17.06 17.98 -4.31
CA GLU A 145 17.45 18.28 -2.93
C GLU A 145 18.95 18.04 -2.72
N THR A 146 19.48 16.97 -3.30
CA THR A 146 20.89 16.63 -3.21
C THR A 146 21.76 17.67 -3.94
N GLU A 147 21.31 18.15 -5.09
CA GLU A 147 22.03 19.21 -5.83
C GLU A 147 22.03 20.52 -5.04
N ASP A 148 20.92 20.87 -4.42
CA ASP A 148 20.80 22.09 -3.62
C ASP A 148 21.60 22.05 -2.33
N ALA A 149 21.95 20.84 -1.85
CA ALA A 149 22.73 20.64 -0.62
C ALA A 149 24.23 20.93 -0.80
N GLU A 150 24.68 21.06 -2.02
CA GLU A 150 26.07 21.44 -2.31
C GLU A 150 26.23 22.95 -2.20
#